data_22cbb32a417b39dfd985bce5f489c599
#
_entry.id   22cbb32a417b39dfd985bce5f489c599
#
_cell.length_a   1.000
_cell.length_b   1.000
_cell.length_c   1.000
_cell.angle_alpha   90.00
_cell.angle_beta   90.00
_cell.angle_gamma   90.00
#
_symmetry.space_group_name_H-M   'P 1'
#
loop_
_entity.id
_entity.type
_entity.pdbx_description
1 polymer ?
#
loop_
_entity_poly.entity_id
_entity_poly.type
_entity_poly.pdbx_seq_one_letter_code
_entity_poly.pdbx_strand_id
1 'polypeptide(L)'
;MNDTSSKEKINIFIACHKPSYVPDNPLLYPVQVGAELTDKRLKGMQPDNESDNISAKNPYYCELTAQYWAWKHADCDYYGFFHYRRYLAFDKVCEVQADGSIDGKRITPYIELDNVWDDLSCHKIDEKSMRELIRDYDILTVYRERINTSVYEQYCRYHNRACLDKAIEILKARHPEYSTAADRYMSSHEVYYMNMYIMRKDIFREYMSWLFDILEEYERCAGMYLSSEAATDTVNVSGCELQKADIDAAVELKADVNASADKAAAGIKDTDSKTATDSQQGRDDGHGLIEPRIMGFLAERLFGIYYTYKLNRGAKCGELRYIKFYNTDPDAKTSNTELRSFSVGPLKLKIDMRKLNRLFPAGSRRRMLIRGLMLR
;
A
#
# COMPACT_ATOMS: atom_id res chain seq x y z
N MET A 1 -23.32 -8.89 37.38
CA MET A 1 -22.00 -8.27 37.29
C MET A 1 -21.91 -7.66 35.92
N ASN A 2 -22.06 -6.32 35.80
CA ASN A 2 -21.94 -5.64 34.54
C ASN A 2 -20.46 -5.62 34.16
N ASP A 3 -20.09 -6.40 33.17
CA ASP A 3 -18.75 -6.35 32.56
C ASP A 3 -18.65 -5.02 31.74
N THR A 4 -18.19 -3.98 32.42
CA THR A 4 -17.82 -2.70 31.81
C THR A 4 -16.36 -2.72 31.36
N SER A 5 -15.89 -3.82 30.77
CA SER A 5 -14.63 -3.75 30.05
C SER A 5 -14.87 -2.85 28.84
N SER A 6 -14.26 -1.67 28.82
CA SER A 6 -14.35 -0.76 27.67
C SER A 6 -13.90 -1.52 26.43
N LYS A 7 -14.77 -1.56 25.43
CA LYS A 7 -14.48 -2.23 24.15
C LYS A 7 -13.23 -1.61 23.54
N GLU A 8 -12.23 -2.42 23.17
CA GLU A 8 -10.98 -1.91 22.59
C GLU A 8 -11.26 -1.01 21.40
N LYS A 9 -10.54 0.09 21.33
CA LYS A 9 -10.63 1.05 20.24
C LYS A 9 -9.76 0.60 19.07
N ILE A 10 -10.38 0.11 18.02
CA ILE A 10 -9.74 -0.33 16.78
C ILE A 10 -10.12 0.65 15.68
N ASN A 11 -9.15 1.32 15.06
CA ASN A 11 -9.37 2.16 13.87
C ASN A 11 -8.52 1.64 12.72
N ILE A 12 -9.17 1.43 11.58
CA ILE A 12 -8.53 1.07 10.31
C ILE A 12 -8.67 2.27 9.38
N PHE A 13 -7.57 3.01 9.21
CA PHE A 13 -7.51 4.21 8.40
C PHE A 13 -7.43 3.86 6.92
N ILE A 14 -8.37 4.38 6.14
CA ILE A 14 -8.47 4.13 4.70
C ILE A 14 -7.88 5.32 3.94
N ALA A 15 -6.70 5.17 3.37
CA ALA A 15 -6.04 6.23 2.60
C ALA A 15 -6.79 6.49 1.28
N CYS A 16 -7.37 7.68 1.14
CA CYS A 16 -8.16 8.11 -0.02
C CYS A 16 -7.59 9.39 -0.62
N HIS A 17 -7.22 9.37 -1.91
CA HIS A 17 -6.78 10.57 -2.64
C HIS A 17 -7.88 11.11 -3.59
N LYS A 18 -9.03 10.46 -3.65
CA LYS A 18 -10.20 10.83 -4.47
C LYS A 18 -11.48 10.37 -3.79
N PRO A 19 -12.65 10.89 -4.18
CA PRO A 19 -13.93 10.38 -3.70
C PRO A 19 -14.00 8.86 -3.86
N SER A 20 -14.31 8.17 -2.77
CA SER A 20 -14.36 6.70 -2.75
C SER A 20 -15.43 6.25 -1.76
N TYR A 21 -16.16 5.23 -2.14
CA TYR A 21 -17.09 4.61 -1.21
C TYR A 21 -16.32 3.78 -0.17
N VAL A 22 -16.61 3.99 1.08
CA VAL A 22 -16.13 3.17 2.19
C VAL A 22 -17.36 2.45 2.80
N PRO A 23 -17.30 1.13 3.00
CA PRO A 23 -18.39 0.38 3.64
C PRO A 23 -18.74 0.93 5.01
N ASP A 24 -20.02 0.86 5.38
CA ASP A 24 -20.50 1.24 6.71
C ASP A 24 -20.05 0.19 7.73
N ASN A 25 -18.89 0.44 8.32
CA ASN A 25 -18.30 -0.39 9.36
C ASN A 25 -17.58 0.54 10.37
N PRO A 26 -17.92 0.50 11.66
CA PRO A 26 -17.39 1.43 12.65
C PRO A 26 -15.88 1.33 12.89
N LEU A 27 -15.22 0.30 12.36
CA LEU A 27 -13.77 0.16 12.42
C LEU A 27 -13.05 0.88 11.25
N LEU A 28 -13.76 1.22 10.17
CA LEU A 28 -13.19 1.82 8.96
C LEU A 28 -13.25 3.35 9.04
N TYR A 29 -12.09 4.00 9.00
CA TYR A 29 -11.94 5.43 9.18
C TYR A 29 -11.29 6.06 7.93
N PRO A 30 -12.08 6.66 7.01
CA PRO A 30 -11.55 7.23 5.77
C PRO A 30 -10.74 8.50 6.03
N VAL A 31 -9.55 8.57 5.42
CA VAL A 31 -8.63 9.71 5.51
C VAL A 31 -8.31 10.23 4.11
N GLN A 32 -8.55 11.53 3.89
CA GLN A 32 -8.10 12.21 2.68
C GLN A 32 -6.61 12.48 2.79
N VAL A 33 -5.79 11.83 1.93
CA VAL A 33 -4.34 12.03 1.87
C VAL A 33 -3.97 13.16 0.93
N GLY A 34 -2.91 13.91 1.27
CA GLY A 34 -2.46 15.07 0.50
C GLY A 34 -3.46 16.22 0.52
N ALA A 35 -4.22 16.37 1.61
CA ALA A 35 -5.24 17.40 1.74
C ALA A 35 -4.67 18.83 1.67
N GLU A 36 -3.39 19.02 2.04
CA GLU A 36 -2.69 20.32 1.93
C GLU A 36 -2.48 20.76 0.47
N LEU A 37 -2.44 19.83 -0.46
CA LEU A 37 -2.16 20.09 -1.88
C LEU A 37 -3.41 20.48 -2.69
N THR A 38 -4.58 20.62 -2.04
CA THR A 38 -5.85 20.89 -2.73
C THR A 38 -6.86 21.57 -1.82
N ASP A 39 -7.62 22.52 -2.38
CA ASP A 39 -8.75 23.14 -1.69
C ASP A 39 -9.98 22.23 -1.62
N LYS A 40 -9.99 21.15 -2.41
CA LYS A 40 -11.11 20.21 -2.47
C LYS A 40 -11.08 19.29 -1.25
N ARG A 41 -12.13 19.34 -0.43
CA ARG A 41 -12.33 18.39 0.68
C ARG A 41 -13.22 17.24 0.25
N LEU A 42 -12.81 16.01 0.58
CA LEU A 42 -13.57 14.80 0.31
C LEU A 42 -14.62 14.62 1.41
N LYS A 43 -15.89 14.56 1.01
CA LYS A 43 -17.01 14.49 1.95
C LYS A 43 -16.93 13.24 2.83
N GLY A 44 -17.04 13.42 4.14
CA GLY A 44 -17.04 12.31 5.11
C GLY A 44 -15.67 11.68 5.35
N MET A 45 -14.59 12.32 4.92
CA MET A 45 -13.24 11.87 5.15
C MET A 45 -12.48 12.86 6.02
N GLN A 46 -11.66 12.34 6.95
CA GLN A 46 -10.76 13.15 7.75
C GLN A 46 -9.60 13.64 6.86
N PRO A 47 -9.35 14.95 6.73
CA PRO A 47 -8.16 15.42 6.04
C PRO A 47 -6.89 15.17 6.87
N ASP A 48 -5.79 14.82 6.21
CA ASP A 48 -4.50 14.52 6.85
C ASP A 48 -3.62 15.75 7.11
N ASN A 49 -4.17 16.98 6.93
CA ASN A 49 -3.43 18.24 7.06
C ASN A 49 -3.76 19.04 8.33
N GLU A 50 -4.39 18.41 9.32
CA GLU A 50 -4.68 19.05 10.59
C GLU A 50 -3.50 18.95 11.55
N SER A 51 -3.12 20.06 12.21
CA SER A 51 -2.07 20.15 13.23
C SER A 51 -0.70 19.60 12.76
N ASP A 52 0.01 18.81 13.58
CA ASP A 52 1.30 18.16 13.21
C ASP A 52 1.06 17.13 12.11
N ASN A 53 1.49 17.43 10.87
CA ASN A 53 1.24 16.63 9.69
C ASN A 53 2.37 16.73 8.65
N ILE A 54 2.34 15.82 7.69
CA ILE A 54 3.21 15.81 6.52
C ILE A 54 2.41 15.75 5.20
N SER A 55 1.19 16.27 5.20
CA SER A 55 0.25 16.20 4.09
C SER A 55 0.82 16.77 2.78
N ALA A 56 1.54 17.90 2.87
CA ALA A 56 2.24 18.51 1.71
C ALA A 56 3.29 17.58 1.07
N LYS A 57 3.84 16.62 1.82
CA LYS A 57 4.82 15.64 1.34
C LYS A 57 4.19 14.41 0.64
N ASN A 58 2.87 14.38 0.46
CA ASN A 58 2.15 13.25 -0.12
C ASN A 58 2.71 12.77 -1.49
N PRO A 59 3.22 13.60 -2.40
CA PRO A 59 3.81 13.12 -3.66
C PRO A 59 4.97 12.12 -3.47
N TYR A 60 5.68 12.21 -2.35
CA TYR A 60 6.81 11.33 -2.00
C TYR A 60 6.43 10.27 -0.97
N TYR A 61 5.59 10.62 0.02
CA TYR A 61 5.21 9.77 1.14
C TYR A 61 3.95 8.92 0.90
N CYS A 62 3.13 9.27 -0.09
CA CYS A 62 1.89 8.55 -0.44
C CYS A 62 0.96 8.35 0.77
N GLU A 63 0.55 7.10 1.01
CA GLU A 63 -0.31 6.70 2.14
C GLU A 63 0.32 6.92 3.53
N LEU A 64 1.63 7.09 3.59
CA LEU A 64 2.33 7.34 4.86
C LEU A 64 1.90 8.67 5.50
N THR A 65 1.34 9.62 4.72
CA THR A 65 0.80 10.86 5.29
C THR A 65 -0.40 10.60 6.20
N ALA A 66 -1.27 9.64 5.85
CA ALA A 66 -2.35 9.19 6.73
C ALA A 66 -1.82 8.41 7.95
N GLN A 67 -0.75 7.61 7.78
CA GLN A 67 -0.12 6.87 8.87
C GLN A 67 0.52 7.82 9.88
N TYR A 68 1.22 8.86 9.40
CA TYR A 68 1.79 9.91 10.23
C TYR A 68 0.70 10.66 11.00
N TRP A 69 -0.36 11.11 10.29
CA TRP A 69 -1.48 11.80 10.92
C TRP A 69 -2.11 10.94 12.03
N ALA A 70 -2.37 9.66 11.77
CA ALA A 70 -2.94 8.75 12.77
C ALA A 70 -2.00 8.56 13.97
N TRP A 71 -0.68 8.46 13.74
CA TRP A 71 0.32 8.36 14.79
C TRP A 71 0.33 9.57 15.73
N LYS A 72 0.17 10.77 15.18
CA LYS A 72 0.20 12.03 15.94
C LYS A 72 -1.13 12.35 16.63
N HIS A 73 -2.28 11.98 16.03
CA HIS A 73 -3.59 12.48 16.45
C HIS A 73 -4.57 11.42 16.94
N ALA A 74 -4.38 10.15 16.58
CA ALA A 74 -5.28 9.10 17.03
C ALA A 74 -4.78 8.43 18.31
N ASP A 75 -5.74 8.04 19.17
CA ASP A 75 -5.47 7.19 20.33
C ASP A 75 -6.35 5.94 20.25
N CYS A 76 -5.74 4.83 19.79
CA CYS A 76 -6.38 3.55 19.56
C CYS A 76 -5.60 2.43 20.25
N ASP A 77 -6.25 1.31 20.53
CA ASP A 77 -5.58 0.09 21.00
C ASP A 77 -4.96 -0.70 19.83
N TYR A 78 -5.60 -0.61 18.66
CA TYR A 78 -5.09 -1.16 17.40
C TYR A 78 -5.21 -0.13 16.28
N TYR A 79 -4.17 -0.03 15.48
CA TYR A 79 -4.06 0.85 14.31
C TYR A 79 -3.96 0.01 13.06
N GLY A 80 -4.92 0.16 12.14
CA GLY A 80 -4.90 -0.49 10.83
C GLY A 80 -4.80 0.51 9.69
N PHE A 81 -4.22 0.09 8.55
CA PHE A 81 -4.10 0.93 7.36
C PHE A 81 -4.45 0.15 6.11
N PHE A 82 -5.45 0.65 5.38
CA PHE A 82 -5.88 0.11 4.11
C PHE A 82 -5.85 1.20 3.04
N HIS A 83 -5.97 0.79 1.79
CA HIS A 83 -6.17 1.72 0.68
C HIS A 83 -7.64 1.77 0.29
N TYR A 84 -8.08 2.89 -0.30
CA TYR A 84 -9.46 3.06 -0.76
C TYR A 84 -9.98 1.92 -1.67
N ARG A 85 -9.11 1.17 -2.31
CA ARG A 85 -9.42 0.06 -3.22
C ARG A 85 -8.82 -1.29 -2.83
N ARG A 86 -8.23 -1.40 -1.63
CA ARG A 86 -7.62 -2.65 -1.14
C ARG A 86 -7.87 -2.79 0.35
N TYR A 87 -8.49 -3.89 0.73
CA TYR A 87 -8.84 -4.19 2.11
C TYR A 87 -8.32 -5.59 2.47
N LEU A 88 -7.91 -5.82 3.70
CA LEU A 88 -7.60 -7.16 4.17
C LEU A 88 -8.88 -7.97 4.30
N ALA A 89 -8.83 -9.27 3.95
CA ALA A 89 -9.91 -10.22 4.10
C ALA A 89 -9.70 -11.03 5.38
N PHE A 90 -10.71 -11.09 6.25
CA PHE A 90 -10.62 -11.71 7.58
C PHE A 90 -11.16 -13.15 7.62
N ASP A 91 -11.51 -13.71 6.46
CA ASP A 91 -12.03 -15.06 6.33
C ASP A 91 -11.00 -16.15 6.60
N LYS A 92 -9.71 -15.85 6.41
CA LYS A 92 -8.62 -16.80 6.63
C LYS A 92 -7.33 -16.06 6.97
N VAL A 93 -6.79 -16.37 8.15
CA VAL A 93 -5.45 -15.95 8.56
C VAL A 93 -4.45 -17.08 8.32
N CYS A 94 -3.25 -16.73 7.91
CA CYS A 94 -2.08 -17.61 7.88
C CYS A 94 -1.16 -17.17 9.02
N GLU A 95 -1.07 -17.98 10.06
CA GLU A 95 -0.18 -17.73 11.20
C GLU A 95 1.27 -17.90 10.77
N VAL A 96 2.13 -16.98 11.19
CA VAL A 96 3.54 -16.99 10.81
C VAL A 96 4.39 -17.41 12.00
N GLN A 97 5.19 -18.44 11.82
CA GLN A 97 6.08 -18.97 12.84
C GLN A 97 7.30 -18.03 13.04
N ALA A 98 8.00 -18.17 14.16
CA ALA A 98 9.16 -17.34 14.50
C ALA A 98 10.30 -17.43 13.46
N ASP A 99 10.42 -18.55 12.76
CA ASP A 99 11.38 -18.73 11.66
C ASP A 99 10.89 -18.12 10.32
N GLY A 100 9.71 -17.51 10.33
CA GLY A 100 9.07 -16.92 9.15
C GLY A 100 8.30 -17.93 8.28
N SER A 101 8.22 -19.21 8.66
CA SER A 101 7.43 -20.20 7.93
C SER A 101 5.92 -20.00 8.15
N ILE A 102 5.12 -20.48 7.20
CA ILE A 102 3.66 -20.51 7.29
C ILE A 102 3.22 -21.97 7.14
N ASP A 103 2.41 -22.43 8.11
CA ASP A 103 1.83 -23.76 8.03
C ASP A 103 0.75 -23.84 6.95
N GLY A 104 0.80 -24.92 6.16
CA GLY A 104 -0.23 -25.26 5.21
C GLY A 104 0.10 -24.93 3.74
N LYS A 105 -0.93 -25.06 2.89
CA LYS A 105 -0.79 -24.81 1.45
C LYS A 105 -0.77 -23.32 1.18
N ARG A 106 0.11 -22.92 0.25
CA ARG A 106 0.12 -21.56 -0.30
C ARG A 106 -1.25 -21.16 -0.82
N ILE A 107 -1.61 -19.92 -0.55
CA ILE A 107 -2.83 -19.32 -1.04
C ILE A 107 -2.53 -18.20 -2.02
N THR A 108 -3.51 -17.84 -2.84
CA THR A 108 -3.41 -16.64 -3.68
C THR A 108 -3.40 -15.41 -2.76
N PRO A 109 -2.46 -14.47 -2.95
CA PRO A 109 -2.31 -13.34 -2.04
C PRO A 109 -3.48 -12.35 -2.07
N TYR A 110 -4.27 -12.33 -3.12
CA TYR A 110 -5.38 -11.41 -3.27
C TYR A 110 -6.64 -12.03 -3.87
N ILE A 111 -7.74 -11.31 -3.71
CA ILE A 111 -9.07 -11.59 -4.26
C ILE A 111 -9.46 -10.37 -5.07
N GLU A 112 -10.01 -10.58 -6.26
CA GLU A 112 -10.51 -9.47 -7.09
C GLU A 112 -12.02 -9.41 -7.01
N LEU A 113 -12.57 -8.24 -6.65
CA LEU A 113 -13.98 -7.92 -6.69
C LEU A 113 -14.23 -6.71 -7.59
N ASP A 114 -15.43 -6.65 -8.18
CA ASP A 114 -15.75 -5.54 -9.07
C ASP A 114 -15.97 -4.24 -8.30
N ASN A 115 -16.78 -4.28 -7.25
CA ASN A 115 -17.18 -3.09 -6.54
C ASN A 115 -16.91 -3.20 -5.04
N VAL A 116 -16.53 -2.10 -4.41
CA VAL A 116 -16.30 -2.04 -2.96
C VAL A 116 -17.60 -2.16 -2.14
N TRP A 117 -18.77 -1.94 -2.76
CA TRP A 117 -20.09 -2.10 -2.15
C TRP A 117 -20.73 -3.47 -2.39
N ASP A 118 -20.02 -4.43 -3.00
CA ASP A 118 -20.46 -5.80 -3.10
C ASP A 118 -20.54 -6.43 -1.70
N ASP A 119 -21.28 -7.53 -1.56
CA ASP A 119 -21.35 -8.22 -0.27
C ASP A 119 -19.99 -8.77 0.16
N LEU A 120 -19.47 -8.24 1.26
CA LEU A 120 -18.18 -8.59 1.84
C LEU A 120 -18.28 -9.59 3.01
N SER A 121 -19.49 -10.09 3.31
CA SER A 121 -19.75 -10.99 4.46
C SER A 121 -18.94 -12.29 4.38
N CYS A 122 -18.77 -12.85 3.17
CA CYS A 122 -17.97 -14.06 2.95
C CYS A 122 -16.47 -13.83 3.24
N HIS A 123 -16.01 -12.58 3.28
CA HIS A 123 -14.65 -12.19 3.62
C HIS A 123 -14.52 -11.69 5.06
N LYS A 124 -15.61 -11.80 5.86
CA LYS A 124 -15.66 -11.42 7.27
C LYS A 124 -15.20 -9.97 7.53
N ILE A 125 -15.56 -9.04 6.64
CA ILE A 125 -15.33 -7.61 6.81
C ILE A 125 -16.53 -6.99 7.55
N ASP A 126 -16.93 -7.58 8.65
CA ASP A 126 -17.88 -7.07 9.62
C ASP A 126 -17.18 -6.77 10.94
N GLU A 127 -17.75 -5.86 11.74
CA GLU A 127 -17.14 -5.41 12.98
C GLU A 127 -16.79 -6.58 13.93
N LYS A 128 -17.69 -7.54 14.09
CA LYS A 128 -17.51 -8.64 15.04
C LYS A 128 -16.33 -9.54 14.64
N SER A 129 -16.36 -10.04 13.41
CA SER A 129 -15.32 -10.94 12.90
C SER A 129 -13.95 -10.29 12.87
N MET A 130 -13.89 -8.99 12.48
CA MET A 130 -12.64 -8.23 12.46
C MET A 130 -12.08 -8.06 13.87
N ARG A 131 -12.90 -7.68 14.85
CA ARG A 131 -12.45 -7.53 16.25
C ARG A 131 -11.95 -8.84 16.83
N GLU A 132 -12.67 -9.93 16.61
CA GLU A 132 -12.30 -11.26 17.11
C GLU A 132 -10.90 -11.65 16.61
N LEU A 133 -10.64 -11.47 15.31
CA LEU A 133 -9.35 -11.82 14.74
C LEU A 133 -8.22 -10.86 15.15
N ILE A 134 -8.48 -9.54 15.13
CA ILE A 134 -7.45 -8.53 15.40
C ILE A 134 -6.84 -8.70 16.81
N ARG A 135 -7.67 -9.03 17.81
CA ARG A 135 -7.22 -9.19 19.20
C ARG A 135 -6.23 -10.34 19.40
N ASP A 136 -6.26 -11.32 18.52
CA ASP A 136 -5.45 -12.53 18.66
C ASP A 136 -4.01 -12.30 18.14
N TYR A 137 -3.69 -11.14 17.54
CA TYR A 137 -2.42 -10.89 16.90
C TYR A 137 -1.80 -9.55 17.33
N ASP A 138 -0.48 -9.53 17.38
CA ASP A 138 0.30 -8.32 17.55
C ASP A 138 0.41 -7.54 16.26
N ILE A 139 0.58 -8.27 15.12
CA ILE A 139 0.67 -7.71 13.77
C ILE A 139 -0.13 -8.59 12.82
N LEU A 140 -1.07 -7.98 12.09
CA LEU A 140 -1.70 -8.56 10.90
C LEU A 140 -1.24 -7.77 9.68
N THR A 141 -0.87 -8.46 8.59
CA THR A 141 -0.45 -7.79 7.35
C THR A 141 -0.93 -8.55 6.12
N VAL A 142 -0.63 -8.02 4.94
CA VAL A 142 -0.90 -8.69 3.68
C VAL A 142 -0.17 -10.02 3.59
N TYR A 143 -0.81 -11.01 2.97
CA TYR A 143 -0.13 -12.27 2.65
C TYR A 143 1.04 -12.01 1.70
N ARG A 144 2.22 -12.51 2.07
CA ARG A 144 3.46 -12.33 1.30
C ARG A 144 3.34 -12.82 -0.13
N GLU A 145 4.00 -12.13 -1.03
CA GLU A 145 4.14 -12.59 -2.41
C GLU A 145 5.52 -13.22 -2.63
N ARG A 146 5.54 -14.38 -3.30
CA ARG A 146 6.80 -15.01 -3.68
C ARG A 146 7.26 -14.49 -5.03
N ILE A 147 8.50 -14.07 -5.08
CA ILE A 147 9.19 -13.57 -6.26
C ILE A 147 10.35 -14.48 -6.66
N ASN A 148 10.75 -14.43 -7.94
CA ASN A 148 11.81 -15.30 -8.48
C ASN A 148 13.23 -14.78 -8.21
N THR A 149 13.35 -13.54 -7.73
CA THR A 149 14.61 -12.88 -7.37
C THR A 149 14.60 -12.56 -5.88
N SER A 150 15.69 -12.07 -5.32
CA SER A 150 15.67 -11.51 -3.97
C SER A 150 14.83 -10.23 -3.90
N VAL A 151 14.37 -9.88 -2.69
CA VAL A 151 13.65 -8.62 -2.43
C VAL A 151 14.51 -7.43 -2.87
N TYR A 152 15.80 -7.47 -2.61
CA TYR A 152 16.74 -6.44 -3.04
C TYR A 152 16.80 -6.30 -4.57
N GLU A 153 17.02 -7.42 -5.29
CA GLU A 153 17.07 -7.40 -6.75
C GLU A 153 15.74 -6.99 -7.38
N GLN A 154 14.62 -7.40 -6.78
CA GLN A 154 13.30 -6.98 -7.22
C GLN A 154 13.15 -5.45 -7.12
N TYR A 155 13.55 -4.85 -6.00
CA TYR A 155 13.53 -3.38 -5.86
C TYR A 155 14.40 -2.71 -6.92
N CYS A 156 15.66 -3.15 -7.07
CA CYS A 156 16.61 -2.58 -8.03
C CYS A 156 16.19 -2.72 -9.51
N ARG A 157 15.29 -3.65 -9.82
CA ARG A 157 14.73 -3.81 -11.18
C ARG A 157 13.73 -2.72 -11.54
N TYR A 158 13.00 -2.18 -10.56
CA TYR A 158 11.87 -1.26 -10.79
C TYR A 158 12.11 0.14 -10.22
N HIS A 159 13.11 0.30 -9.37
CA HIS A 159 13.43 1.53 -8.65
C HIS A 159 14.94 1.79 -8.63
N ASN A 160 15.33 3.01 -8.27
CA ASN A 160 16.73 3.35 -8.15
C ASN A 160 17.40 2.61 -6.98
N ARG A 161 18.44 1.82 -7.31
CA ARG A 161 19.26 1.07 -6.34
C ARG A 161 19.83 1.96 -5.24
N ALA A 162 20.37 3.13 -5.61
CA ALA A 162 21.03 4.03 -4.66
C ALA A 162 20.09 4.48 -3.54
N CYS A 163 18.76 4.58 -3.83
CA CYS A 163 17.76 4.93 -2.83
C CYS A 163 17.64 3.85 -1.75
N LEU A 164 17.56 2.58 -2.14
CA LEU A 164 17.46 1.48 -1.19
C LEU A 164 18.78 1.30 -0.42
N ASP A 165 19.92 1.37 -1.11
CA ASP A 165 21.25 1.25 -0.48
C ASP A 165 21.42 2.32 0.60
N LYS A 166 21.04 3.59 0.32
CA LYS A 166 21.10 4.68 1.29
C LYS A 166 20.15 4.44 2.48
N ALA A 167 18.93 3.99 2.24
CA ALA A 167 17.99 3.69 3.33
C ALA A 167 18.51 2.55 4.25
N ILE A 168 19.12 1.51 3.67
CA ILE A 168 19.73 0.40 4.42
C ILE A 168 20.99 0.86 5.18
N GLU A 169 21.81 1.72 4.59
CA GLU A 169 22.97 2.34 5.25
C GLU A 169 22.52 3.11 6.50
N ILE A 170 21.51 3.98 6.36
CA ILE A 170 20.94 4.76 7.46
C ILE A 170 20.38 3.84 8.54
N LEU A 171 19.58 2.82 8.14
CA LEU A 171 19.03 1.84 9.06
C LEU A 171 20.13 1.18 9.90
N LYS A 172 21.19 0.65 9.26
CA LYS A 172 22.27 -0.05 9.95
C LYS A 172 23.10 0.87 10.86
N ALA A 173 23.23 2.15 10.49
CA ALA A 173 23.96 3.13 11.28
C ALA A 173 23.16 3.57 12.53
N ARG A 174 21.86 3.81 12.40
CA ARG A 174 21.00 4.33 13.47
C ARG A 174 20.35 3.24 14.32
N HIS A 175 20.08 2.08 13.72
CA HIS A 175 19.38 0.94 14.33
C HIS A 175 20.12 -0.37 14.05
N PRO A 176 21.38 -0.53 14.53
CA PRO A 176 22.23 -1.68 14.21
C PRO A 176 21.63 -3.02 14.63
N GLU A 177 20.74 -3.05 15.61
CA GLU A 177 20.02 -4.24 16.05
C GLU A 177 19.11 -4.85 14.98
N TYR A 178 18.72 -4.08 13.96
CA TYR A 178 17.93 -4.56 12.81
C TYR A 178 18.79 -5.11 11.66
N SER A 179 20.12 -5.00 11.72
CA SER A 179 21.02 -5.36 10.61
C SER A 179 20.82 -6.80 10.13
N THR A 180 20.76 -7.76 11.06
CA THR A 180 20.52 -9.18 10.71
C THR A 180 19.15 -9.40 10.05
N ALA A 181 18.12 -8.71 10.53
CA ALA A 181 16.78 -8.79 9.93
C ALA A 181 16.76 -8.16 8.53
N ALA A 182 17.49 -7.05 8.34
CA ALA A 182 17.65 -6.40 7.05
C ALA A 182 18.31 -7.33 6.02
N ASP A 183 19.45 -7.93 6.37
CA ASP A 183 20.17 -8.85 5.48
C ASP A 183 19.31 -10.08 5.13
N ARG A 184 18.62 -10.65 6.14
CA ARG A 184 17.72 -11.79 5.93
C ARG A 184 16.56 -11.45 5.00
N TYR A 185 15.86 -10.33 5.25
CA TYR A 185 14.71 -9.94 4.44
C TYR A 185 15.12 -9.55 3.02
N MET A 186 16.17 -8.76 2.84
CA MET A 186 16.64 -8.32 1.52
C MET A 186 17.11 -9.48 0.64
N SER A 187 17.67 -10.55 1.23
CA SER A 187 18.06 -11.76 0.51
C SER A 187 16.91 -12.77 0.31
N SER A 188 15.75 -12.56 0.95
CA SER A 188 14.61 -13.45 0.84
C SER A 188 13.92 -13.35 -0.52
N HIS A 189 13.07 -14.33 -0.84
CA HIS A 189 12.21 -14.36 -2.03
C HIS A 189 10.74 -14.11 -1.71
N GLU A 190 10.45 -13.53 -0.57
CA GLU A 190 9.09 -13.25 -0.08
C GLU A 190 8.98 -11.78 0.28
N VAL A 191 8.07 -11.06 -0.38
CA VAL A 191 7.95 -9.63 -0.28
C VAL A 191 6.59 -9.20 0.23
N TYR A 192 6.56 -8.12 1.01
CA TYR A 192 5.34 -7.43 1.46
C TYR A 192 5.21 -6.12 0.71
N TYR A 193 4.02 -5.86 0.17
CA TYR A 193 3.71 -4.63 -0.57
C TYR A 193 2.63 -3.82 0.13
N MET A 194 2.46 -2.58 -0.31
CA MET A 194 1.28 -1.72 -0.07
C MET A 194 1.21 -1.05 1.31
N ASN A 195 2.18 -1.20 2.20
CA ASN A 195 2.13 -0.57 3.54
C ASN A 195 0.78 -0.80 4.27
N MET A 196 0.19 -2.00 4.11
CA MET A 196 -1.09 -2.39 4.71
C MET A 196 -0.87 -3.36 5.86
N TYR A 197 -1.29 -2.95 7.04
CA TYR A 197 -1.15 -3.75 8.27
C TYR A 197 -2.16 -3.30 9.32
N ILE A 198 -2.31 -4.12 10.37
CA ILE A 198 -2.96 -3.78 11.62
C ILE A 198 -2.01 -4.15 12.74
N MET A 199 -1.71 -3.21 13.62
CA MET A 199 -0.76 -3.39 14.72
C MET A 199 -1.39 -2.97 16.05
N ARG A 200 -0.99 -3.67 17.11
CA ARG A 200 -1.26 -3.23 18.47
C ARG A 200 -0.54 -1.89 18.75
N LYS A 201 -1.13 -1.05 19.60
CA LYS A 201 -0.71 0.34 19.89
C LYS A 201 0.78 0.51 20.16
N ASP A 202 1.33 -0.31 21.03
CA ASP A 202 2.74 -0.25 21.43
C ASP A 202 3.68 -0.53 20.25
N ILE A 203 3.37 -1.57 19.46
CA ILE A 203 4.11 -1.96 18.27
C ILE A 203 3.98 -0.90 17.17
N PHE A 204 2.78 -0.37 16.95
CA PHE A 204 2.56 0.70 15.97
C PHE A 204 3.37 1.96 16.30
N ARG A 205 3.35 2.40 17.56
CA ARG A 205 4.10 3.58 17.99
C ARG A 205 5.62 3.37 17.87
N GLU A 206 6.12 2.19 18.25
CA GLU A 206 7.52 1.82 18.06
C GLU A 206 7.87 1.84 16.56
N TYR A 207 7.06 1.20 15.72
CA TYR A 207 7.26 1.16 14.27
C TYR A 207 7.30 2.54 13.63
N MET A 208 6.34 3.41 13.97
CA MET A 208 6.30 4.76 13.41
C MET A 208 7.50 5.61 13.83
N SER A 209 7.89 5.52 15.10
CA SER A 209 9.08 6.23 15.58
C SER A 209 10.35 5.75 14.86
N TRP A 210 10.50 4.43 14.71
CA TRP A 210 11.63 3.82 14.00
C TRP A 210 11.62 4.14 12.50
N LEU A 211 10.46 4.01 11.84
CA LEU A 211 10.31 4.27 10.42
C LEU A 211 10.64 5.72 10.07
N PHE A 212 10.05 6.67 10.81
CA PHE A 212 10.24 8.08 10.52
C PHE A 212 11.63 8.58 10.92
N ASP A 213 12.30 8.00 11.90
CA ASP A 213 13.71 8.28 12.19
C ASP A 213 14.62 7.96 10.99
N ILE A 214 14.32 6.87 10.26
CA ILE A 214 15.05 6.49 9.05
C ILE A 214 14.67 7.39 7.86
N LEU A 215 13.37 7.63 7.65
CA LEU A 215 12.90 8.40 6.50
C LEU A 215 13.28 9.89 6.58
N GLU A 216 13.23 10.49 7.76
CA GLU A 216 13.67 11.87 7.99
C GLU A 216 15.19 12.03 7.75
N GLU A 217 15.98 11.07 8.20
CA GLU A 217 17.43 11.06 7.91
C GLU A 217 17.68 10.84 6.42
N TYR A 218 16.87 10.01 5.76
CA TYR A 218 16.95 9.85 4.31
C TYR A 218 16.64 11.17 3.58
N GLU A 219 15.58 11.89 3.96
CA GLU A 219 15.28 13.23 3.42
C GLU A 219 16.47 14.17 3.54
N ARG A 220 17.08 14.18 4.72
CA ARG A 220 18.24 15.04 5.01
C ARG A 220 19.43 14.69 4.10
N CYS A 221 19.73 13.40 3.94
CA CYS A 221 20.84 12.93 3.10
C CYS A 221 20.55 13.16 1.61
N ALA A 222 19.29 13.05 1.18
CA ALA A 222 18.88 13.29 -0.21
C ALA A 222 18.77 14.78 -0.56
N GLY A 223 18.93 15.69 0.41
CA GLY A 223 18.73 17.14 0.20
C GLY A 223 17.26 17.51 -0.11
N MET A 224 16.31 16.70 0.32
CA MET A 224 14.87 16.93 0.12
C MET A 224 14.37 17.92 1.17
N TYR A 225 14.66 19.22 1.01
CA TYR A 225 14.14 20.26 1.89
C TYR A 225 12.68 20.58 1.56
N LEU A 226 11.80 19.70 1.97
CA LEU A 226 10.35 19.89 1.86
C LEU A 226 9.84 20.66 3.09
N SER A 227 10.21 21.96 3.19
CA SER A 227 9.68 22.82 4.25
C SER A 227 8.20 23.10 4.02
N SER A 228 7.42 23.16 5.11
CA SER A 228 5.99 23.52 5.10
C SER A 228 5.72 24.97 4.62
N GLU A 229 6.77 25.78 4.43
CA GLU A 229 6.66 27.16 3.99
C GLU A 229 6.78 27.34 2.46
N ALA A 230 7.18 26.31 1.70
CA ALA A 230 7.41 26.39 0.25
C ALA A 230 6.19 25.96 -0.60
N ALA A 231 5.02 25.81 -0.02
CA ALA A 231 3.82 25.38 -0.75
C ALA A 231 3.27 26.44 -1.73
N THR A 232 3.84 27.66 -1.80
CA THR A 232 3.39 28.72 -2.69
C THR A 232 4.35 29.06 -3.83
N ASP A 233 5.63 28.67 -3.74
CA ASP A 233 6.59 28.95 -4.81
C ASP A 233 7.52 27.74 -4.99
N THR A 234 7.50 27.15 -6.19
CA THR A 234 8.50 26.27 -6.80
C THR A 234 9.38 25.47 -5.83
N VAL A 235 9.24 24.14 -5.85
CA VAL A 235 10.19 23.21 -5.20
C VAL A 235 11.59 23.47 -5.80
N ASN A 236 12.39 24.22 -5.08
CA ASN A 236 13.76 24.52 -5.48
C ASN A 236 14.64 23.35 -5.05
N VAL A 237 14.66 22.30 -5.85
CA VAL A 237 15.72 21.29 -5.81
C VAL A 237 16.89 21.93 -6.56
N SER A 238 18.03 22.10 -5.94
CA SER A 238 19.18 22.81 -6.50
C SER A 238 19.46 22.35 -7.95
N GLY A 239 18.87 23.07 -8.92
CA GLY A 239 19.11 22.90 -10.36
C GLY A 239 18.03 22.25 -11.20
N CYS A 240 16.84 21.92 -10.69
CA CYS A 240 15.72 21.43 -11.49
C CYS A 240 14.40 22.08 -11.03
N GLU A 241 13.89 23.02 -11.83
CA GLU A 241 12.56 23.62 -11.66
C GLU A 241 11.49 22.61 -12.14
N LEU A 242 10.79 21.96 -11.22
CA LEU A 242 9.56 21.23 -11.55
C LEU A 242 8.41 22.24 -11.60
N GLN A 243 7.84 22.47 -12.77
CA GLN A 243 6.68 23.35 -12.96
C GLN A 243 5.40 22.61 -12.46
N LYS A 244 4.37 23.40 -12.10
CA LYS A 244 3.05 22.89 -11.67
C LYS A 244 2.45 21.86 -12.65
N ALA A 245 2.78 21.97 -13.95
CA ALA A 245 2.43 21.02 -14.99
C ALA A 245 3.02 19.62 -14.77
N ASP A 246 4.22 19.51 -14.16
CA ASP A 246 4.87 18.22 -13.86
C ASP A 246 4.22 17.53 -12.66
N ILE A 247 3.64 18.30 -11.73
CA ILE A 247 2.87 17.79 -10.59
C ILE A 247 1.53 17.26 -11.09
N ASP A 248 0.86 17.96 -12.00
CA ASP A 248 -0.41 17.53 -12.59
C ASP A 248 -0.20 16.29 -13.49
N ALA A 249 0.91 16.23 -14.25
CA ALA A 249 1.31 15.03 -15.01
C ALA A 249 1.66 13.85 -14.10
N ALA A 250 2.28 14.08 -12.94
CA ALA A 250 2.54 13.02 -11.94
C ALA A 250 1.24 12.53 -11.29
N VAL A 251 0.20 13.36 -11.21
CA VAL A 251 -1.15 12.97 -10.76
C VAL A 251 -1.87 12.15 -11.84
N GLU A 252 -1.72 12.48 -13.13
CA GLU A 252 -2.29 11.69 -14.24
C GLU A 252 -1.53 10.38 -14.51
N LEU A 253 -0.19 10.36 -14.40
CA LEU A 253 0.59 9.12 -14.42
C LEU A 253 0.23 8.14 -13.29
N LYS A 254 -0.45 8.59 -12.22
CA LYS A 254 -1.03 7.72 -11.18
C LYS A 254 -2.02 6.69 -11.73
N ALA A 255 -2.68 6.96 -12.84
CA ALA A 255 -3.60 6.00 -13.49
C ALA A 255 -2.83 4.89 -14.23
N ASP A 256 -1.71 5.22 -14.88
CA ASP A 256 -0.99 4.31 -15.79
C ASP A 256 0.10 3.49 -15.08
N VAL A 257 0.78 4.03 -14.07
CA VAL A 257 1.80 3.29 -13.30
C VAL A 257 1.16 2.27 -12.36
N ASN A 258 -0.04 2.55 -11.84
CA ASN A 258 -0.83 1.54 -11.15
C ASN A 258 -1.26 0.37 -12.06
N ALA A 259 -1.40 0.61 -13.37
CA ALA A 259 -1.62 -0.43 -14.37
C ALA A 259 -0.36 -1.24 -14.68
N SER A 260 0.84 -0.68 -14.55
CA SER A 260 2.11 -1.38 -14.79
C SER A 260 2.58 -2.21 -13.58
N ALA A 261 2.32 -1.77 -12.35
CA ALA A 261 2.53 -2.58 -11.15
C ALA A 261 1.57 -3.80 -11.14
N ASP A 262 0.34 -3.61 -11.64
CA ASP A 262 -0.62 -4.69 -11.84
C ASP A 262 -0.19 -5.65 -12.96
N LYS A 263 0.59 -5.22 -13.95
CA LYS A 263 1.18 -6.10 -15.00
C LYS A 263 2.38 -6.90 -14.51
N ALA A 264 3.15 -6.39 -13.58
CA ALA A 264 4.28 -7.10 -12.97
C ALA A 264 3.84 -8.23 -12.04
N ALA A 265 2.65 -8.12 -11.42
CA ALA A 265 2.05 -9.15 -10.59
C ALA A 265 1.37 -10.28 -11.38
N ALA A 266 1.03 -10.05 -12.66
CA ALA A 266 0.50 -11.08 -13.57
C ALA A 266 1.64 -11.71 -14.34
N GLY A 267 2.18 -12.83 -13.83
CA GLY A 267 3.32 -13.56 -14.38
C GLY A 267 3.32 -13.70 -15.89
N ILE A 268 4.24 -13.01 -16.55
CA ILE A 268 4.53 -13.14 -17.97
C ILE A 268 5.37 -14.40 -18.15
N LYS A 269 4.85 -15.35 -18.94
CA LYS A 269 5.62 -16.46 -19.47
C LYS A 269 6.66 -15.93 -20.44
N ASP A 270 7.88 -16.45 -20.30
CA ASP A 270 9.00 -16.22 -21.21
C ASP A 270 8.62 -16.41 -22.67
N THR A 271 8.88 -15.41 -23.49
CA THR A 271 9.34 -15.60 -24.87
C THR A 271 10.23 -14.41 -25.27
N ASP A 272 11.44 -14.81 -25.73
CA ASP A 272 12.37 -14.09 -26.57
C ASP A 272 13.30 -13.03 -25.96
N SER A 273 14.51 -13.55 -25.71
CA SER A 273 15.76 -12.81 -25.68
C SER A 273 15.94 -11.92 -26.92
N LYS A 274 15.97 -10.60 -26.71
CA LYS A 274 16.78 -9.70 -27.52
C LYS A 274 17.48 -8.69 -26.62
N THR A 275 18.78 -8.80 -26.68
CA THR A 275 19.83 -7.90 -26.20
C THR A 275 19.44 -6.43 -26.19
N ALA A 276 19.34 -5.86 -24.99
CA ALA A 276 19.56 -4.46 -24.74
C ALA A 276 20.85 -4.34 -23.93
N THR A 277 21.94 -4.18 -24.67
CA THR A 277 23.24 -3.83 -24.14
C THR A 277 23.24 -2.36 -23.74
N ASP A 278 23.72 -2.15 -22.53
CA ASP A 278 24.57 -1.03 -22.09
C ASP A 278 24.18 0.39 -22.49
N SER A 279 23.63 1.12 -21.51
CA SER A 279 24.02 2.52 -21.26
C SER A 279 23.28 3.13 -20.05
N GLN A 280 23.70 2.76 -18.84
CA GLN A 280 23.55 3.64 -17.67
C GLN A 280 24.68 3.37 -16.68
N GLN A 281 25.87 3.77 -17.08
CA GLN A 281 27.00 3.94 -16.19
C GLN A 281 26.87 5.31 -15.52
N GLY A 282 26.73 5.32 -14.21
CA GLY A 282 26.74 6.32 -13.18
C GLY A 282 27.03 7.79 -13.52
N ARG A 283 26.15 8.64 -13.08
CA ARG A 283 26.53 9.92 -12.50
C ARG A 283 26.09 9.92 -11.05
N ASP A 284 27.08 9.85 -10.17
CA ASP A 284 26.95 9.99 -8.72
C ASP A 284 26.99 11.49 -8.37
N ASP A 285 25.97 12.18 -8.77
CA ASP A 285 25.65 13.54 -8.35
C ASP A 285 24.37 13.42 -7.55
N GLY A 286 24.37 13.74 -6.27
CA GLY A 286 23.31 13.61 -5.24
C GLY A 286 21.83 13.77 -5.68
N HIS A 287 21.57 14.03 -6.94
CA HIS A 287 20.27 14.07 -7.60
C HIS A 287 19.62 12.68 -7.81
N GLY A 288 20.34 11.58 -7.63
CA GLY A 288 19.85 10.21 -7.85
C GLY A 288 18.99 9.63 -6.73
N LEU A 289 18.84 10.33 -5.60
CA LEU A 289 18.12 9.84 -4.42
C LEU A 289 16.66 10.32 -4.33
N ILE A 290 16.18 11.08 -5.29
CA ILE A 290 14.84 11.66 -5.28
C ILE A 290 14.06 11.15 -6.49
N GLU A 291 12.97 10.44 -6.20
CA GLU A 291 11.98 10.04 -7.20
C GLU A 291 10.56 10.16 -6.62
N PRO A 292 9.52 10.37 -7.43
CA PRO A 292 8.15 10.37 -6.93
C PRO A 292 7.84 9.08 -6.18
N ARG A 293 7.13 9.18 -5.05
CA ARG A 293 6.70 8.07 -4.19
C ARG A 293 7.82 7.30 -3.49
N ILE A 294 9.04 7.81 -3.51
CA ILE A 294 10.23 7.11 -2.97
C ILE A 294 10.03 6.64 -1.54
N MET A 295 9.47 7.50 -0.66
CA MET A 295 9.25 7.16 0.75
C MET A 295 8.25 6.01 0.92
N GLY A 296 7.20 5.97 0.08
CA GLY A 296 6.26 4.86 0.05
C GLY A 296 6.93 3.53 -0.33
N PHE A 297 7.79 3.53 -1.35
CA PHE A 297 8.52 2.34 -1.81
C PHE A 297 9.57 1.87 -0.78
N LEU A 298 10.30 2.80 -0.17
CA LEU A 298 11.25 2.47 0.90
C LEU A 298 10.52 1.92 2.14
N ALA A 299 9.40 2.51 2.53
CA ALA A 299 8.61 2.05 3.67
C ALA A 299 8.11 0.62 3.50
N GLU A 300 7.71 0.18 2.29
CA GLU A 300 7.35 -1.23 2.04
C GLU A 300 8.51 -2.19 2.35
N ARG A 301 9.75 -1.80 2.02
CA ARG A 301 10.95 -2.62 2.30
C ARG A 301 11.34 -2.57 3.76
N LEU A 302 11.28 -1.39 4.37
CA LEU A 302 11.53 -1.18 5.79
C LEU A 302 10.49 -1.93 6.64
N PHE A 303 9.22 -1.94 6.24
CA PHE A 303 8.20 -2.75 6.91
C PHE A 303 8.56 -4.24 6.95
N GLY A 304 9.01 -4.82 5.84
CA GLY A 304 9.42 -6.22 5.80
C GLY A 304 10.60 -6.54 6.72
N ILE A 305 11.54 -5.60 6.87
CA ILE A 305 12.66 -5.71 7.83
C ILE A 305 12.12 -5.66 9.26
N TYR A 306 11.30 -4.68 9.59
CA TYR A 306 10.69 -4.54 10.91
C TYR A 306 9.87 -5.78 11.28
N TYR A 307 9.04 -6.25 10.37
CA TYR A 307 8.21 -7.45 10.55
C TYR A 307 9.08 -8.69 10.83
N THR A 308 10.14 -8.90 10.06
CA THR A 308 11.11 -9.99 10.26
C THR A 308 11.78 -9.89 11.64
N TYR A 309 12.15 -8.68 12.07
CA TYR A 309 12.74 -8.44 13.38
C TYR A 309 11.75 -8.77 14.52
N LYS A 310 10.50 -8.34 14.40
CA LYS A 310 9.46 -8.61 15.41
C LYS A 310 9.11 -10.09 15.51
N LEU A 311 9.03 -10.79 14.38
CA LEU A 311 8.85 -12.26 14.35
C LEU A 311 9.94 -12.99 15.13
N ASN A 312 11.21 -12.64 14.89
CA ASN A 312 12.34 -13.24 15.58
C ASN A 312 12.35 -12.97 17.10
N ARG A 313 11.56 -12.01 17.57
CA ARG A 313 11.37 -11.66 18.99
C ARG A 313 10.07 -12.16 19.58
N GLY A 314 9.37 -13.04 18.87
CA GLY A 314 8.19 -13.73 19.36
C GLY A 314 6.88 -12.95 19.25
N ALA A 315 6.81 -11.90 18.43
CA ALA A 315 5.54 -11.24 18.13
C ALA A 315 4.60 -12.22 17.43
N LYS A 316 3.34 -12.26 17.86
CA LYS A 316 2.31 -13.10 17.23
C LYS A 316 1.82 -12.41 15.97
N CYS A 317 2.20 -12.96 14.83
CA CYS A 317 1.95 -12.37 13.52
C CYS A 317 1.06 -13.26 12.66
N GLY A 318 0.18 -12.61 11.86
CA GLY A 318 -0.69 -13.27 10.91
C GLY A 318 -0.71 -12.54 9.57
N GLU A 319 -0.86 -13.31 8.50
CA GLU A 319 -0.96 -12.80 7.15
C GLU A 319 -2.34 -13.06 6.56
N LEU A 320 -2.91 -12.05 5.94
CA LEU A 320 -4.24 -12.05 5.36
C LEU A 320 -4.18 -11.78 3.86
N ARG A 321 -5.03 -12.45 3.08
CA ARG A 321 -5.26 -12.02 1.71
C ARG A 321 -5.81 -10.61 1.69
N TYR A 322 -5.54 -9.86 0.64
CA TYR A 322 -6.24 -8.61 0.43
C TYR A 322 -7.27 -8.73 -0.70
N ILE A 323 -8.30 -7.91 -0.62
CA ILE A 323 -9.31 -7.73 -1.66
C ILE A 323 -8.93 -6.51 -2.47
N LYS A 324 -8.88 -6.65 -3.80
CA LYS A 324 -8.67 -5.56 -4.74
C LYS A 324 -10.00 -5.23 -5.42
N PHE A 325 -10.48 -4.00 -5.23
CA PHE A 325 -11.67 -3.49 -5.89
C PHE A 325 -11.31 -2.72 -7.16
N TYR A 326 -12.09 -2.94 -8.21
CA TYR A 326 -11.90 -2.21 -9.47
C TYR A 326 -12.72 -0.93 -9.51
N ASN A 327 -13.85 -0.88 -8.82
CA ASN A 327 -14.72 0.28 -8.73
C ASN A 327 -14.97 0.67 -7.28
N THR A 328 -14.65 1.91 -6.95
CA THR A 328 -14.86 2.51 -5.63
C THR A 328 -15.59 3.85 -5.71
N ASP A 329 -16.02 4.26 -6.91
CA ASP A 329 -16.69 5.52 -7.16
C ASP A 329 -18.08 5.52 -6.50
N PRO A 330 -18.33 6.41 -5.52
CA PRO A 330 -19.62 6.46 -4.83
C PRO A 330 -20.78 6.78 -5.76
N ASP A 331 -20.56 7.54 -6.82
CA ASP A 331 -21.59 7.93 -7.78
C ASP A 331 -21.99 6.72 -8.67
N ALA A 332 -21.07 5.80 -8.93
CA ALA A 332 -21.35 4.58 -9.65
C ALA A 332 -22.27 3.60 -8.89
N LYS A 333 -22.30 3.67 -7.53
CA LYS A 333 -23.23 2.89 -6.70
C LYS A 333 -24.67 3.33 -6.91
N THR A 334 -24.90 4.62 -7.15
CA THR A 334 -26.22 5.23 -7.34
C THR A 334 -26.66 5.19 -8.79
N SER A 335 -25.71 5.11 -9.74
CA SER A 335 -26.03 5.00 -11.16
C SER A 335 -26.38 3.56 -11.53
N ASN A 336 -27.61 3.33 -11.99
CA ASN A 336 -28.11 2.03 -12.44
C ASN A 336 -27.46 1.54 -13.75
N THR A 337 -26.36 2.12 -14.21
CA THR A 337 -25.68 1.77 -15.46
C THR A 337 -24.71 0.60 -15.25
N GLU A 338 -25.24 -0.61 -15.33
CA GLU A 338 -24.47 -1.86 -15.33
C GLU A 338 -23.85 -2.21 -16.71
N LEU A 339 -23.94 -1.31 -17.68
CA LEU A 339 -23.36 -1.48 -19.01
C LEU A 339 -21.92 -0.96 -19.03
N ARG A 340 -20.94 -1.86 -19.15
CA ARG A 340 -19.53 -1.48 -19.38
C ARG A 340 -19.15 -1.64 -20.83
N SER A 341 -18.43 -0.64 -21.37
CA SER A 341 -17.90 -0.69 -22.73
C SER A 341 -16.47 -1.26 -22.67
N PHE A 342 -16.23 -2.30 -23.45
CA PHE A 342 -14.91 -2.90 -23.64
C PHE A 342 -14.48 -2.70 -25.08
N SER A 343 -13.22 -2.35 -25.32
CA SER A 343 -12.65 -2.28 -26.68
C SER A 343 -11.80 -3.53 -26.92
N VAL A 344 -12.15 -4.27 -27.97
CA VAL A 344 -11.34 -5.39 -28.45
C VAL A 344 -10.93 -5.02 -29.88
N GLY A 345 -9.73 -4.49 -30.05
CA GLY A 345 -9.32 -3.88 -31.32
C GLY A 345 -10.24 -2.71 -31.72
N PRO A 346 -10.76 -2.66 -32.96
CA PRO A 346 -11.68 -1.61 -33.42
C PRO A 346 -13.13 -1.78 -32.90
N LEU A 347 -13.45 -2.90 -32.26
CA LEU A 347 -14.80 -3.22 -31.78
C LEU A 347 -15.03 -2.73 -30.34
N LYS A 348 -16.06 -1.89 -30.15
CA LYS A 348 -16.58 -1.51 -28.84
C LYS A 348 -17.74 -2.41 -28.46
N LEU A 349 -17.55 -3.28 -27.48
CA LEU A 349 -18.57 -4.16 -26.95
C LEU A 349 -19.18 -3.54 -25.68
N LYS A 350 -20.50 -3.43 -25.62
CA LYS A 350 -21.24 -3.10 -24.41
C LYS A 350 -21.70 -4.39 -23.75
N ILE A 351 -21.21 -4.68 -22.57
CA ILE A 351 -21.55 -5.91 -21.84
C ILE A 351 -22.37 -5.52 -20.60
N ASP A 352 -23.54 -6.16 -20.46
CA ASP A 352 -24.34 -6.08 -19.25
C ASP A 352 -23.64 -6.87 -18.13
N MET A 353 -23.11 -6.16 -17.15
CA MET A 353 -22.34 -6.73 -16.05
C MET A 353 -23.21 -7.63 -15.15
N ARG A 354 -24.53 -7.42 -15.05
CA ARG A 354 -25.44 -8.31 -14.30
C ARG A 354 -25.47 -9.70 -14.91
N LYS A 355 -25.60 -9.76 -16.24
CA LYS A 355 -25.59 -11.04 -16.96
C LYS A 355 -24.22 -11.70 -16.88
N LEU A 356 -23.13 -10.91 -16.97
CA LEU A 356 -21.79 -11.43 -16.85
C LEU A 356 -21.52 -11.96 -15.43
N ASN A 357 -21.93 -11.24 -14.38
CA ASN A 357 -21.76 -11.65 -12.99
C ASN A 357 -22.57 -12.91 -12.65
N ARG A 358 -23.76 -13.07 -13.26
CA ARG A 358 -24.59 -14.26 -13.08
C ARG A 358 -23.98 -15.51 -13.72
N LEU A 359 -23.36 -15.38 -14.90
CA LEU A 359 -22.74 -16.48 -15.63
C LEU A 359 -21.29 -16.76 -15.16
N PHE A 360 -20.60 -15.73 -14.72
CA PHE A 360 -19.21 -15.75 -14.31
C PHE A 360 -19.04 -14.93 -13.02
N PRO A 361 -19.35 -15.51 -11.86
CA PRO A 361 -19.24 -14.81 -10.56
C PRO A 361 -17.88 -14.18 -10.35
N ALA A 362 -17.83 -13.03 -9.71
CA ALA A 362 -16.58 -12.35 -9.34
C ALA A 362 -15.67 -13.32 -8.55
N GLY A 363 -14.38 -13.33 -8.85
CA GLY A 363 -13.42 -14.26 -8.24
C GLY A 363 -13.41 -15.69 -8.80
N SER A 364 -14.33 -16.05 -9.72
CA SER A 364 -14.32 -17.40 -10.32
C SER A 364 -13.17 -17.58 -11.33
N ARG A 365 -12.58 -18.80 -11.40
CA ARG A 365 -11.56 -19.14 -12.41
C ARG A 365 -12.04 -18.84 -13.85
N ARG A 366 -13.32 -19.01 -14.12
CA ARG A 366 -13.92 -18.71 -15.44
C ARG A 366 -13.88 -17.22 -15.76
N ARG A 367 -14.07 -16.34 -14.75
CA ARG A 367 -14.00 -14.90 -14.95
C ARG A 367 -12.57 -14.41 -15.16
N MET A 368 -11.58 -15.00 -14.47
CA MET A 368 -10.16 -14.71 -14.70
C MET A 368 -9.72 -15.07 -16.13
N LEU A 369 -10.22 -16.17 -16.69
CA LEU A 369 -9.95 -16.56 -18.09
C LEU A 369 -10.54 -15.56 -19.08
N ILE A 370 -11.77 -15.07 -18.85
CA ILE A 370 -12.40 -14.07 -19.72
C ILE A 370 -11.69 -12.73 -19.64
N ARG A 371 -11.27 -12.30 -18.46
CA ARG A 371 -10.44 -11.09 -18.30
C ARG A 371 -9.11 -11.21 -19.05
N GLY A 372 -8.44 -12.35 -18.95
CA GLY A 372 -7.20 -12.60 -19.71
C GLY A 372 -7.39 -12.58 -21.24
N LEU A 373 -8.59 -12.88 -21.73
CA LEU A 373 -8.96 -12.80 -23.16
C LEU A 373 -9.37 -11.38 -23.59
N MET A 374 -9.94 -10.58 -22.67
CA MET A 374 -10.38 -9.20 -22.95
C MET A 374 -9.26 -8.15 -22.78
N LEU A 375 -8.15 -8.51 -22.15
CA LEU A 375 -6.98 -7.64 -21.94
C LEU A 375 -5.84 -7.92 -22.93
N ARG A 376 -6.03 -8.87 -23.84
CA ARG A 376 -5.17 -9.09 -25.02
C ARG A 376 -5.80 -8.42 -26.23
#